data_6ef1649a3831fd9e38afa0dfaf76b683
#
_entry.id   6ef1649a3831fd9e38afa0dfaf76b683
#
_cell.length_a   1.000
_cell.length_b   1.000
_cell.length_c   1.000
_cell.angle_alpha   90.00
_cell.angle_beta   90.00
_cell.angle_gamma   90.00
#
_symmetry.space_group_name_H-M   'P 1'
#
loop_
_entity.id
_entity.type
_entity.pdbx_description
1 polymer ?
#
loop_
_entity_poly.entity_id
_entity_poly.type
_entity_poly.pdbx_seq_one_letter_code
_entity_poly.pdbx_strand_id
1 'polypeptide(L)'
;MAELTLSINFTQPIIHRELIRILSPAYQLMPGDTLNLTIALSNSMVHSDSLLIVASAINHLRSNGIEVLITIHGQSTYASRINFYSLIGVPFQENYIRRNNAGRFIELKSFDRDTLYPLQDELNMILYQNGGINKEVLQLLFYCLGEIMDNIIVHSGLDGGWVSAQYYPNRQEIRLTICDNGNGIHHSLTTHPESKYKQASEAEALDLCIQRGVTNGEGLGFGLFATSQFILKNDGDLLIYSGNHYLLATHGNYEIHEGDFYKGTLVSLRINTDVPVDYKDIMPAHHTLPDDYDFFIDKYFGEDNELW
;
A
#
# COMPACT_ATOMS: atom_id res chain seq x y z
N MET A 1 -18.51 -26.00 -9.45
CA MET A 1 -17.37 -25.74 -8.53
C MET A 1 -16.11 -25.99 -9.34
N ALA A 2 -15.37 -24.91 -9.60
CA ALA A 2 -14.08 -25.00 -10.25
C ALA A 2 -12.97 -25.15 -9.18
N GLU A 3 -11.83 -25.71 -9.57
CA GLU A 3 -10.66 -25.88 -8.72
C GLU A 3 -9.47 -25.25 -9.43
N LEU A 4 -8.77 -24.34 -8.74
CA LEU A 4 -7.56 -23.68 -9.23
C LEU A 4 -6.39 -24.03 -8.30
N THR A 5 -5.24 -24.36 -8.87
CA THR A 5 -4.01 -24.62 -8.10
C THR A 5 -2.97 -23.57 -8.45
N LEU A 6 -2.45 -22.88 -7.42
CA LEU A 6 -1.39 -21.89 -7.56
C LEU A 6 -0.22 -22.19 -6.62
N SER A 7 0.98 -21.72 -6.99
CA SER A 7 2.18 -21.87 -6.17
C SER A 7 2.96 -20.57 -6.12
N ILE A 8 3.31 -20.13 -4.92
CA ILE A 8 4.13 -18.95 -4.65
C ILE A 8 5.42 -19.40 -3.97
N ASN A 9 6.56 -19.00 -4.52
CA ASN A 9 7.86 -19.39 -4.02
C ASN A 9 8.66 -18.20 -3.48
N PHE A 10 8.63 -18.01 -2.15
CA PHE A 10 9.42 -17.00 -1.44
C PHE A 10 10.81 -17.49 -1.01
N THR A 11 11.29 -18.61 -1.50
CA THR A 11 12.68 -19.01 -1.31
C THR A 11 13.65 -18.30 -2.28
N GLN A 12 13.08 -17.56 -3.24
CA GLN A 12 13.77 -16.72 -4.20
C GLN A 12 13.17 -15.30 -4.17
N PRO A 13 13.91 -14.26 -4.60
CA PRO A 13 13.34 -12.93 -4.74
C PRO A 13 12.15 -12.96 -5.70
N ILE A 14 11.03 -12.40 -5.29
CA ILE A 14 9.83 -12.24 -6.12
C ILE A 14 9.43 -10.75 -6.11
N ILE A 15 9.20 -10.19 -7.28
CA ILE A 15 8.72 -8.82 -7.43
C ILE A 15 7.19 -8.78 -7.44
N HIS A 16 6.60 -7.64 -7.09
CA HIS A 16 5.15 -7.48 -6.97
C HIS A 16 4.40 -7.89 -8.25
N ARG A 17 4.89 -7.52 -9.43
CA ARG A 17 4.28 -7.89 -10.72
C ARG A 17 4.20 -9.40 -10.96
N GLU A 18 5.25 -10.12 -10.60
CA GLU A 18 5.26 -11.58 -10.72
C GLU A 18 4.27 -12.21 -9.74
N LEU A 19 4.19 -11.68 -8.52
CA LEU A 19 3.24 -12.13 -7.51
C LEU A 19 1.80 -11.88 -7.95
N ILE A 20 1.51 -10.70 -8.53
CA ILE A 20 0.21 -10.37 -9.09
C ILE A 20 -0.13 -11.29 -10.25
N ARG A 21 0.80 -11.58 -11.15
CA ARG A 21 0.62 -12.54 -12.25
C ARG A 21 0.20 -13.92 -11.75
N ILE A 22 0.82 -14.39 -10.67
CA ILE A 22 0.46 -15.69 -10.08
C ILE A 22 -0.95 -15.64 -9.49
N LEU A 23 -1.32 -14.55 -8.81
CA LEU A 23 -2.61 -14.41 -8.12
C LEU A 23 -3.77 -14.03 -9.05
N SER A 24 -3.50 -13.38 -10.19
CA SER A 24 -4.50 -12.87 -11.11
C SER A 24 -5.59 -13.87 -11.50
N PRO A 25 -5.28 -15.15 -11.82
CA PRO A 25 -6.30 -16.14 -12.14
C PRO A 25 -7.29 -16.41 -10.99
N ALA A 26 -6.87 -16.24 -9.74
CA ALA A 26 -7.72 -16.49 -8.58
C ALA A 26 -8.87 -15.49 -8.45
N TYR A 27 -8.72 -14.28 -8.98
CA TYR A 27 -9.79 -13.27 -8.99
C TYR A 27 -10.95 -13.59 -9.96
N GLN A 28 -10.80 -14.65 -10.78
CA GLN A 28 -11.87 -15.15 -11.66
C GLN A 28 -12.72 -16.25 -11.00
N LEU A 29 -12.33 -16.74 -9.83
CA LEU A 29 -13.09 -17.75 -9.09
C LEU A 29 -14.42 -17.18 -8.61
N MET A 30 -15.43 -18.04 -8.57
CA MET A 30 -16.79 -17.72 -8.17
C MET A 30 -17.10 -18.31 -6.78
N PRO A 31 -18.07 -17.77 -6.04
CA PRO A 31 -18.48 -18.34 -4.75
C PRO A 31 -18.74 -19.86 -4.86
N GLY A 32 -18.12 -20.63 -3.97
CA GLY A 32 -18.17 -22.10 -3.97
C GLY A 32 -17.05 -22.79 -4.73
N ASP A 33 -16.20 -22.04 -5.45
CA ASP A 33 -14.99 -22.60 -6.06
C ASP A 33 -13.87 -22.75 -5.01
N THR A 34 -12.85 -23.56 -5.33
CA THR A 34 -11.73 -23.87 -4.44
C THR A 34 -10.40 -23.40 -5.04
N LEU A 35 -9.61 -22.66 -4.24
CA LEU A 35 -8.21 -22.36 -4.51
C LEU A 35 -7.29 -23.22 -3.67
N ASN A 36 -6.47 -24.06 -4.30
CA ASN A 36 -5.35 -24.77 -3.66
C ASN A 36 -4.10 -23.92 -3.82
N LEU A 37 -3.63 -23.30 -2.72
CA LEU A 37 -2.49 -22.40 -2.72
C LEU A 37 -1.32 -23.02 -1.97
N THR A 38 -0.22 -23.27 -2.67
CA THR A 38 1.04 -23.71 -2.08
C THR A 38 1.97 -22.51 -1.90
N ILE A 39 2.51 -22.29 -0.70
CA ILE A 39 3.44 -21.21 -0.41
C ILE A 39 4.74 -21.80 0.15
N ALA A 40 5.84 -21.61 -0.54
CA ALA A 40 7.18 -21.95 -0.06
C ALA A 40 7.84 -20.74 0.60
N LEU A 41 8.26 -20.86 1.86
CA LEU A 41 8.84 -19.79 2.68
C LEU A 41 10.27 -20.09 3.11
N SER A 42 11.10 -19.05 3.19
CA SER A 42 12.40 -19.06 3.85
C SER A 42 12.61 -17.76 4.66
N ASN A 43 13.58 -17.76 5.57
CA ASN A 43 13.86 -16.55 6.38
C ASN A 43 14.60 -15.43 5.62
N SER A 44 15.16 -15.71 4.44
CA SER A 44 16.14 -14.84 3.81
C SER A 44 15.62 -13.96 2.67
N MET A 45 14.42 -14.25 2.12
CA MET A 45 13.95 -13.65 0.87
C MET A 45 12.52 -13.10 0.92
N VAL A 46 11.96 -12.98 2.11
CA VAL A 46 10.56 -12.56 2.29
C VAL A 46 10.51 -11.11 2.74
N HIS A 47 9.72 -10.30 2.08
CA HIS A 47 9.43 -8.91 2.44
C HIS A 47 7.97 -8.74 2.87
N SER A 48 7.72 -7.76 3.75
CA SER A 48 6.37 -7.51 4.28
C SER A 48 5.36 -7.12 3.20
N ASP A 49 5.77 -6.32 2.22
CA ASP A 49 4.97 -5.91 1.08
C ASP A 49 4.42 -7.09 0.28
N SER A 50 5.29 -8.04 -0.07
CA SER A 50 4.90 -9.23 -0.82
C SER A 50 3.95 -10.14 -0.02
N LEU A 51 4.19 -10.30 1.28
CA LEU A 51 3.29 -11.06 2.15
C LEU A 51 1.94 -10.36 2.35
N LEU A 52 1.91 -9.03 2.37
CA LEU A 52 0.68 -8.27 2.45
C LEU A 52 -0.22 -8.53 1.24
N ILE A 53 0.34 -8.49 0.02
CA ILE A 53 -0.40 -8.76 -1.22
C ILE A 53 -1.05 -10.16 -1.17
N VAL A 54 -0.31 -11.17 -0.72
CA VAL A 54 -0.85 -12.54 -0.61
C VAL A 54 -1.93 -12.61 0.48
N ALA A 55 -1.70 -12.02 1.65
CA ALA A 55 -2.66 -12.05 2.75
C ALA A 55 -3.96 -11.33 2.38
N SER A 56 -3.88 -10.16 1.74
CA SER A 56 -5.05 -9.41 1.30
C SER A 56 -5.86 -10.18 0.26
N ALA A 57 -5.20 -10.78 -0.74
CA ALA A 57 -5.85 -11.60 -1.75
C ALA A 57 -6.56 -12.84 -1.15
N ILE A 58 -5.91 -13.57 -0.24
CA ILE A 58 -6.52 -14.73 0.46
C ILE A 58 -7.77 -14.29 1.22
N ASN A 59 -7.68 -13.20 1.99
CA ASN A 59 -8.82 -12.72 2.77
C ASN A 59 -9.96 -12.24 1.87
N HIS A 60 -9.65 -11.54 0.77
CA HIS A 60 -10.64 -11.16 -0.22
C HIS A 60 -11.37 -12.36 -0.84
N LEU A 61 -10.63 -13.38 -1.27
CA LEU A 61 -11.22 -14.59 -1.86
C LEU A 61 -12.15 -15.30 -0.86
N ARG A 62 -11.72 -15.45 0.39
CA ARG A 62 -12.54 -16.07 1.45
C ARG A 62 -13.79 -15.25 1.74
N SER A 63 -13.71 -13.92 1.79
CA SER A 63 -14.88 -13.08 2.03
C SER A 63 -15.90 -13.13 0.87
N ASN A 64 -15.44 -13.52 -0.32
CA ASN A 64 -16.28 -13.76 -1.50
C ASN A 64 -16.74 -15.22 -1.64
N GLY A 65 -16.60 -16.04 -0.60
CA GLY A 65 -17.12 -17.42 -0.57
C GLY A 65 -16.29 -18.44 -1.35
N ILE A 66 -15.02 -18.11 -1.67
CA ILE A 66 -14.07 -19.06 -2.24
C ILE A 66 -13.41 -19.85 -1.10
N GLU A 67 -13.37 -21.16 -1.21
CA GLU A 67 -12.60 -22.00 -0.30
C GLU A 67 -11.11 -21.90 -0.61
N VAL A 68 -10.29 -21.42 0.32
CA VAL A 68 -8.84 -21.29 0.12
C VAL A 68 -8.10 -22.27 1.02
N LEU A 69 -7.59 -23.34 0.42
CA LEU A 69 -6.79 -24.39 1.04
C LEU A 69 -5.31 -24.05 0.89
N ILE A 70 -4.61 -23.88 2.02
CA ILE A 70 -3.22 -23.42 2.04
C ILE A 70 -2.29 -24.53 2.48
N THR A 71 -1.25 -24.77 1.68
CA THR A 71 -0.14 -25.65 2.02
C THR A 71 1.13 -24.82 2.15
N ILE A 72 1.79 -24.88 3.31
CA ILE A 72 3.05 -24.17 3.56
C ILE A 72 4.23 -25.15 3.49
N HIS A 73 5.24 -24.84 2.69
CA HIS A 73 6.53 -25.50 2.67
C HIS A 73 7.60 -24.60 3.29
N GLY A 74 8.37 -25.14 4.23
CA GLY A 74 9.35 -24.37 4.98
C GLY A 74 8.73 -23.55 6.10
N GLN A 75 9.54 -22.73 6.73
CA GLN A 75 9.13 -21.85 7.83
C GLN A 75 9.86 -20.52 7.76
N SER A 76 9.20 -19.45 8.19
CA SER A 76 9.78 -18.12 8.34
C SER A 76 9.36 -17.52 9.68
N THR A 77 10.34 -17.29 10.55
CA THR A 77 10.11 -16.57 11.80
C THR A 77 9.78 -15.10 11.53
N TYR A 78 10.28 -14.54 10.42
CA TYR A 78 9.92 -13.22 9.97
C TYR A 78 8.43 -13.14 9.58
N ALA A 79 7.94 -14.08 8.77
CA ALA A 79 6.52 -14.14 8.39
C ALA A 79 5.61 -14.28 9.62
N SER A 80 6.03 -15.05 10.63
CA SER A 80 5.33 -15.12 11.90
C SER A 80 5.37 -13.78 12.64
N ARG A 81 6.56 -13.17 12.74
CA ARG A 81 6.76 -11.90 13.46
C ARG A 81 5.89 -10.76 12.93
N ILE A 82 5.62 -10.74 11.64
CA ILE A 82 4.77 -9.73 10.99
C ILE A 82 3.31 -10.18 10.83
N ASN A 83 2.86 -11.20 11.56
CA ASN A 83 1.48 -11.71 11.61
C ASN A 83 0.98 -12.42 10.34
N PHE A 84 1.83 -12.76 9.38
CA PHE A 84 1.39 -13.36 8.12
C PHE A 84 0.59 -14.65 8.33
N TYR A 85 1.12 -15.62 9.09
CA TYR A 85 0.44 -16.90 9.33
C TYR A 85 -0.94 -16.71 9.99
N SER A 86 -1.03 -15.82 10.96
CA SER A 86 -2.30 -15.50 11.63
C SER A 86 -3.32 -14.93 10.64
N LEU A 87 -2.92 -14.02 9.77
CA LEU A 87 -3.81 -13.38 8.79
C LEU A 87 -4.33 -14.35 7.73
N ILE A 88 -3.52 -15.34 7.33
CA ILE A 88 -3.95 -16.36 6.37
C ILE A 88 -4.58 -17.58 7.03
N GLY A 89 -4.74 -17.58 8.37
CA GLY A 89 -5.39 -18.65 9.11
C GLY A 89 -4.58 -19.95 9.18
N VAL A 90 -3.25 -19.87 9.11
CA VAL A 90 -2.36 -21.03 9.23
C VAL A 90 -1.75 -21.05 10.63
N PRO A 91 -1.89 -22.15 11.40
CA PRO A 91 -1.27 -22.28 12.71
C PRO A 91 0.26 -22.21 12.62
N PHE A 92 0.88 -21.43 13.49
CA PHE A 92 2.32 -21.36 13.64
C PHE A 92 2.71 -21.23 15.12
N GLN A 93 3.63 -22.07 15.57
CA GLN A 93 4.13 -22.01 16.94
C GLN A 93 5.37 -21.11 17.00
N GLU A 94 5.26 -19.99 17.70
CA GLU A 94 6.40 -19.10 17.94
C GLU A 94 7.30 -19.64 19.05
N ASN A 95 8.56 -19.81 18.71
CA ASN A 95 9.61 -20.24 19.64
C ASN A 95 10.56 -19.07 20.02
N TYR A 96 10.05 -17.82 19.96
CA TYR A 96 10.77 -16.62 20.30
C TYR A 96 9.90 -15.60 21.06
N ILE A 97 10.52 -14.65 21.74
CA ILE A 97 9.81 -13.55 22.39
C ILE A 97 9.72 -12.38 21.42
N ARG A 98 8.51 -11.90 21.13
CA ARG A 98 8.30 -10.70 20.32
C ARG A 98 8.88 -9.49 21.05
N ARG A 99 9.78 -8.76 20.37
CA ARG A 99 10.30 -7.48 20.83
C ARG A 99 9.39 -6.35 20.36
N ASN A 100 9.48 -5.20 21.04
CA ASN A 100 8.76 -3.99 20.62
C ASN A 100 9.18 -3.60 19.19
N ASN A 101 8.20 -3.26 18.36
CA ASN A 101 8.35 -2.88 16.95
C ASN A 101 8.14 -1.38 16.70
N ALA A 102 7.77 -0.62 17.74
CA ALA A 102 7.51 0.81 17.59
C ALA A 102 8.65 1.55 16.91
N GLY A 103 8.32 2.36 15.92
CA GLY A 103 9.26 3.12 15.10
C GLY A 103 10.13 2.28 14.14
N ARG A 104 9.90 0.96 14.00
CA ARG A 104 10.69 0.09 13.12
C ARG A 104 9.89 -0.54 12.01
N PHE A 105 8.72 -1.05 12.32
CA PHE A 105 7.82 -1.66 11.35
C PHE A 105 6.40 -1.74 11.91
N ILE A 106 5.45 -1.79 10.98
CA ILE A 106 4.07 -2.15 11.23
C ILE A 106 3.88 -3.58 10.75
N GLU A 107 3.32 -4.43 11.60
CA GLU A 107 2.92 -5.78 11.23
C GLU A 107 1.83 -5.71 10.16
N LEU A 108 1.71 -6.75 9.35
CA LEU A 108 0.62 -6.82 8.37
C LEU A 108 -0.70 -6.70 9.12
N LYS A 109 -1.53 -5.73 8.76
CA LYS A 109 -2.85 -5.56 9.36
C LYS A 109 -3.82 -4.87 8.40
N SER A 110 -5.11 -5.13 8.61
CA SER A 110 -6.17 -4.35 8.00
C SER A 110 -6.37 -3.05 8.76
N PHE A 111 -6.95 -2.08 8.09
CA PHE A 111 -7.47 -0.85 8.69
C PHE A 111 -8.87 -0.55 8.14
N ASP A 112 -9.62 0.18 8.92
CA ASP A 112 -10.93 0.72 8.62
C ASP A 112 -11.01 2.16 9.13
N ARG A 113 -12.19 2.77 9.08
CA ARG A 113 -12.40 4.15 9.52
C ARG A 113 -12.03 4.38 10.99
N ASP A 114 -12.23 3.40 11.85
CA ASP A 114 -12.00 3.53 13.30
C ASP A 114 -10.52 3.38 13.65
N THR A 115 -9.77 2.60 12.87
CA THR A 115 -8.36 2.27 13.09
C THR A 115 -7.38 3.08 12.23
N LEU A 116 -7.89 3.89 11.29
CA LEU A 116 -7.07 4.68 10.37
C LEU A 116 -6.12 5.63 11.11
N TYR A 117 -6.64 6.45 12.03
CA TYR A 117 -5.82 7.44 12.72
C TYR A 117 -4.73 6.84 13.62
N PRO A 118 -5.01 5.86 14.49
CA PRO A 118 -3.96 5.16 15.23
C PRO A 118 -2.87 4.56 14.33
N LEU A 119 -3.25 4.09 13.15
CA LEU A 119 -2.31 3.52 12.20
C LEU A 119 -1.43 4.59 11.53
N GLN A 120 -2.01 5.76 11.24
CA GLN A 120 -1.22 6.91 10.76
C GLN A 120 -0.15 7.33 11.77
N ASP A 121 -0.47 7.33 13.06
CA ASP A 121 0.50 7.64 14.12
C ASP A 121 1.66 6.63 14.14
N GLU A 122 1.38 5.35 13.98
CA GLU A 122 2.41 4.32 13.86
C GLU A 122 3.31 4.53 12.62
N LEU A 123 2.72 4.87 11.46
CA LEU A 123 3.43 5.18 10.23
C LEU A 123 4.33 6.41 10.40
N ASN A 124 3.78 7.47 10.99
CA ASN A 124 4.50 8.70 11.26
C ASN A 124 5.72 8.44 12.15
N MET A 125 5.57 7.62 13.17
CA MET A 125 6.68 7.27 14.07
C MET A 125 7.81 6.58 13.31
N ILE A 126 7.53 5.69 12.35
CA ILE A 126 8.57 5.04 11.51
C ILE A 126 9.28 6.07 10.64
N LEU A 127 8.54 6.95 9.98
CA LEU A 127 9.08 7.98 9.10
C LEU A 127 9.91 8.99 9.90
N TYR A 128 9.40 9.45 11.03
CA TYR A 128 10.08 10.42 11.90
C TYR A 128 11.39 9.89 12.48
N GLN A 129 11.38 8.68 13.04
CA GLN A 129 12.55 8.12 13.71
C GLN A 129 13.65 7.66 12.76
N ASN A 130 13.31 7.30 11.52
CA ASN A 130 14.24 6.61 10.62
C ASN A 130 14.39 7.28 9.26
N GLY A 131 13.48 8.18 8.88
CA GLY A 131 13.42 8.72 7.53
C GLY A 131 14.47 9.77 7.19
N GLY A 132 15.14 10.36 8.21
CA GLY A 132 16.03 11.51 7.99
C GLY A 132 15.32 12.69 7.30
N ILE A 133 13.99 12.69 7.31
CA ILE A 133 13.12 13.61 6.58
C ILE A 133 12.92 14.87 7.42
N ASN A 134 12.99 16.05 6.82
CA ASN A 134 12.69 17.28 7.53
C ASN A 134 11.22 17.37 7.96
N LYS A 135 10.91 18.20 8.96
CA LYS A 135 9.58 18.28 9.57
C LYS A 135 8.49 18.61 8.54
N GLU A 136 8.75 19.56 7.65
CA GLU A 136 7.75 20.02 6.67
C GLU A 136 7.40 18.92 5.66
N VAL A 137 8.40 18.19 5.17
CA VAL A 137 8.19 17.06 4.26
C VAL A 137 7.52 15.89 4.99
N LEU A 138 7.89 15.65 6.26
CA LEU A 138 7.27 14.61 7.08
C LEU A 138 5.77 14.88 7.27
N GLN A 139 5.41 16.13 7.58
CA GLN A 139 4.02 16.56 7.71
C GLN A 139 3.24 16.36 6.41
N LEU A 140 3.84 16.73 5.27
CA LEU A 140 3.23 16.51 3.96
C LEU A 140 3.02 15.03 3.66
N LEU A 141 4.03 14.19 3.88
CA LEU A 141 3.90 12.73 3.67
C LEU A 141 2.84 12.11 4.56
N PHE A 142 2.76 12.54 5.81
CA PHE A 142 1.76 12.06 6.74
C PHE A 142 0.34 12.40 6.24
N TYR A 143 0.12 13.63 5.80
CA TYR A 143 -1.12 14.02 5.14
C TYR A 143 -1.42 13.17 3.90
N CYS A 144 -0.44 13.03 3.00
CA CYS A 144 -0.62 12.27 1.76
C CYS A 144 -0.93 10.78 1.99
N LEU A 145 -0.28 10.17 2.98
CA LEU A 145 -0.56 8.78 3.36
C LEU A 145 -1.97 8.64 3.94
N GLY A 146 -2.41 9.62 4.73
CA GLY A 146 -3.78 9.70 5.21
C GLY A 146 -4.79 9.76 4.08
N GLU A 147 -4.58 10.64 3.11
CA GLU A 147 -5.40 10.75 1.90
C GLU A 147 -5.46 9.42 1.10
N ILE A 148 -4.32 8.73 0.95
CA ILE A 148 -4.28 7.43 0.25
C ILE A 148 -5.13 6.39 0.99
N MET A 149 -5.03 6.35 2.32
CA MET A 149 -5.80 5.40 3.14
C MET A 149 -7.29 5.77 3.17
N ASP A 150 -7.62 7.05 3.27
CA ASP A 150 -9.01 7.53 3.24
C ASP A 150 -9.67 7.28 1.87
N ASN A 151 -8.93 7.45 0.78
CA ASN A 151 -9.38 7.09 -0.56
C ASN A 151 -9.81 5.61 -0.67
N ILE A 152 -9.16 4.70 0.05
CA ILE A 152 -9.59 3.30 0.10
C ILE A 152 -10.95 3.19 0.78
N ILE A 153 -11.13 3.82 1.94
CA ILE A 153 -12.37 3.77 2.70
C ILE A 153 -13.55 4.38 1.91
N VAL A 154 -13.29 5.47 1.19
CA VAL A 154 -14.33 6.21 0.46
C VAL A 154 -14.63 5.60 -0.91
N HIS A 155 -13.61 5.13 -1.63
CA HIS A 155 -13.73 4.83 -3.06
C HIS A 155 -13.58 3.36 -3.45
N SER A 156 -13.04 2.50 -2.57
CA SER A 156 -12.84 1.08 -2.90
C SER A 156 -14.13 0.28 -2.97
N GLY A 157 -15.19 0.76 -2.32
CA GLY A 157 -16.41 -0.02 -2.09
C GLY A 157 -16.26 -1.06 -0.97
N LEU A 158 -15.20 -0.95 -0.17
CA LEU A 158 -14.91 -1.77 1.00
C LEU A 158 -14.85 -0.89 2.25
N ASP A 159 -15.00 -1.49 3.43
CA ASP A 159 -14.92 -0.76 4.71
C ASP A 159 -13.49 -0.33 5.08
N GLY A 160 -12.47 -0.83 4.37
CA GLY A 160 -11.07 -0.51 4.63
C GLY A 160 -10.10 -1.26 3.73
N GLY A 161 -8.83 -1.23 4.11
CA GLY A 161 -7.73 -1.82 3.35
C GLY A 161 -6.70 -2.54 4.23
N TRP A 162 -5.52 -2.73 3.67
CA TRP A 162 -4.40 -3.42 4.28
C TRP A 162 -3.14 -2.57 4.21
N VAL A 163 -2.28 -2.71 5.21
CA VAL A 163 -1.04 -1.94 5.31
C VAL A 163 0.09 -2.75 5.88
N SER A 164 1.30 -2.45 5.42
CA SER A 164 2.56 -2.82 6.06
C SER A 164 3.59 -1.72 5.87
N ALA A 165 4.46 -1.52 6.86
CA ALA A 165 5.60 -0.62 6.74
C ALA A 165 6.80 -1.20 7.48
N GLN A 166 8.00 -0.97 6.94
CA GLN A 166 9.24 -1.41 7.59
C GLN A 166 10.43 -0.54 7.20
N TYR A 167 11.22 -0.19 8.19
CA TYR A 167 12.55 0.38 8.01
C TYR A 167 13.61 -0.71 7.90
N TYR A 168 14.48 -0.61 6.88
CA TYR A 168 15.61 -1.49 6.60
C TYR A 168 16.93 -0.71 6.79
N PRO A 169 17.53 -0.69 7.99
CA PRO A 169 18.68 0.16 8.31
C PRO A 169 19.91 -0.11 7.43
N ASN A 170 20.17 -1.37 7.09
CA ASN A 170 21.32 -1.73 6.23
C ASN A 170 21.18 -1.31 4.78
N ARG A 171 19.97 -0.94 4.36
CA ARG A 171 19.65 -0.45 3.01
C ARG A 171 19.34 1.04 3.01
N GLN A 172 19.24 1.65 4.19
CA GLN A 172 18.79 3.03 4.38
C GLN A 172 17.48 3.30 3.66
N GLU A 173 16.53 2.37 3.77
CA GLU A 173 15.23 2.48 3.08
C GLU A 173 14.05 2.18 4.02
N ILE A 174 12.94 2.90 3.82
CA ILE A 174 11.63 2.55 4.35
C ILE A 174 10.80 1.99 3.20
N ARG A 175 10.16 0.85 3.43
CA ARG A 175 9.13 0.31 2.53
C ARG A 175 7.78 0.41 3.19
N LEU A 176 6.83 0.93 2.44
CA LEU A 176 5.45 1.08 2.85
C LEU A 176 4.55 0.55 1.74
N THR A 177 3.58 -0.26 2.09
CA THR A 177 2.59 -0.76 1.14
C THR A 177 1.20 -0.64 1.74
N ILE A 178 0.30 -0.06 0.97
CA ILE A 178 -1.13 0.07 1.27
C ILE A 178 -1.88 -0.56 0.10
N CYS A 179 -2.88 -1.39 0.37
CA CYS A 179 -3.67 -2.00 -0.70
C CYS A 179 -5.11 -2.29 -0.28
N ASP A 180 -5.96 -2.41 -1.26
CA ASP A 180 -7.33 -2.91 -1.18
C ASP A 180 -7.62 -3.93 -2.29
N ASN A 181 -8.74 -4.63 -2.18
CA ASN A 181 -9.25 -5.52 -3.21
C ASN A 181 -10.64 -5.07 -3.70
N GLY A 182 -10.86 -3.76 -3.77
CA GLY A 182 -12.13 -3.14 -4.13
C GLY A 182 -12.27 -2.80 -5.62
N ASN A 183 -12.81 -1.60 -5.88
CA ASN A 183 -13.18 -1.16 -7.22
C ASN A 183 -11.99 -0.77 -8.11
N GLY A 184 -10.89 -0.28 -7.51
CA GLY A 184 -9.73 0.23 -8.23
C GLY A 184 -9.89 1.67 -8.77
N ILE A 185 -8.77 2.23 -9.23
CA ILE A 185 -8.65 3.65 -9.61
C ILE A 185 -9.52 3.99 -10.82
N HIS A 186 -9.49 3.18 -11.88
CA HIS A 186 -10.28 3.44 -13.08
C HIS A 186 -11.77 3.54 -12.76
N HIS A 187 -12.31 2.56 -12.04
CA HIS A 187 -13.72 2.57 -11.65
C HIS A 187 -14.06 3.80 -10.80
N SER A 188 -13.24 4.10 -9.80
CA SER A 188 -13.45 5.26 -8.94
C SER A 188 -13.49 6.58 -9.73
N LEU A 189 -12.57 6.79 -10.66
CA LEU A 189 -12.52 8.02 -11.45
C LEU A 189 -13.62 8.11 -12.51
N THR A 190 -14.06 7.00 -13.09
CA THR A 190 -14.95 7.03 -14.28
C THR A 190 -16.42 6.88 -13.98
N THR A 191 -16.81 6.24 -12.88
CA THR A 191 -18.22 5.89 -12.61
C THR A 191 -18.99 6.92 -11.81
N HIS A 192 -18.31 7.85 -11.13
CA HIS A 192 -19.00 8.90 -10.38
C HIS A 192 -19.87 9.77 -11.32
N PRO A 193 -21.12 10.10 -10.94
CA PRO A 193 -22.05 10.83 -11.83
C PRO A 193 -21.49 12.16 -12.35
N GLU A 194 -20.74 12.89 -11.52
CA GLU A 194 -20.16 14.19 -11.86
C GLU A 194 -18.72 14.10 -12.39
N SER A 195 -18.18 12.90 -12.55
CA SER A 195 -16.83 12.74 -13.08
C SER A 195 -16.72 13.29 -14.51
N LYS A 196 -15.67 14.10 -14.73
CA LYS A 196 -15.25 14.57 -16.05
C LYS A 196 -14.36 13.56 -16.79
N TYR A 197 -13.99 12.45 -16.15
CA TYR A 197 -13.07 11.44 -16.65
C TYR A 197 -13.77 10.15 -17.13
N LYS A 198 -15.07 10.19 -17.40
CA LYS A 198 -15.91 9.00 -17.76
C LYS A 198 -15.40 8.18 -18.94
N GLN A 199 -14.60 8.78 -19.81
CA GLN A 199 -14.06 8.14 -21.02
C GLN A 199 -12.60 7.72 -20.88
N ALA A 200 -11.97 7.96 -19.72
CA ALA A 200 -10.59 7.58 -19.52
C ALA A 200 -10.42 6.05 -19.55
N SER A 201 -9.36 5.58 -20.19
CA SER A 201 -8.90 4.19 -20.11
C SER A 201 -8.25 3.90 -18.76
N GLU A 202 -7.97 2.63 -18.44
CA GLU A 202 -7.25 2.27 -17.22
C GLU A 202 -5.87 2.93 -17.15
N ALA A 203 -5.13 2.98 -18.26
CA ALA A 203 -3.83 3.64 -18.34
C ALA A 203 -3.94 5.15 -18.10
N GLU A 204 -4.92 5.81 -18.74
CA GLU A 204 -5.18 7.24 -18.52
C GLU A 204 -5.62 7.53 -17.08
N ALA A 205 -6.39 6.66 -16.45
CA ALA A 205 -6.79 6.81 -15.06
C ALA A 205 -5.59 6.74 -14.10
N LEU A 206 -4.59 5.90 -14.38
CA LEU A 206 -3.33 5.84 -13.63
C LEU A 206 -2.46 7.09 -13.85
N ASP A 207 -2.40 7.62 -15.06
CA ASP A 207 -1.72 8.90 -15.33
C ASP A 207 -2.38 10.05 -14.58
N LEU A 208 -3.71 10.10 -14.62
CA LEU A 208 -4.51 11.10 -13.94
C LEU A 208 -4.36 11.05 -12.42
N CYS A 209 -4.29 9.87 -11.81
CA CYS A 209 -4.32 9.74 -10.35
C CYS A 209 -3.12 10.38 -9.64
N ILE A 210 -2.00 10.61 -10.34
CA ILE A 210 -0.82 11.33 -9.84
C ILE A 210 -0.78 12.79 -10.30
N GLN A 211 -1.82 13.29 -10.95
CA GLN A 211 -1.92 14.70 -11.33
C GLN A 211 -2.64 15.49 -10.25
N ARG A 212 -2.18 16.71 -10.03
CA ARG A 212 -2.74 17.60 -9.01
C ARG A 212 -4.21 17.94 -9.28
N GLY A 213 -5.04 17.83 -8.24
CA GLY A 213 -6.44 18.21 -8.29
C GLY A 213 -7.32 17.29 -9.14
N VAL A 214 -6.82 16.09 -9.45
CA VAL A 214 -7.63 15.05 -10.08
C VAL A 214 -8.38 14.29 -9.01
N THR A 215 -9.70 14.34 -9.09
CA THR A 215 -10.64 13.69 -8.17
C THR A 215 -11.89 13.29 -8.97
N ASN A 216 -12.63 12.32 -8.48
CA ASN A 216 -13.93 11.94 -9.05
C ASN A 216 -15.07 12.92 -8.71
N GLY A 217 -14.82 13.98 -7.97
CA GLY A 217 -15.78 14.95 -7.42
C GLY A 217 -15.76 14.99 -5.89
N GLU A 218 -15.07 14.06 -5.23
CA GLU A 218 -14.87 13.98 -3.80
C GLU A 218 -13.37 14.09 -3.46
N GLY A 219 -13.03 14.79 -2.37
CA GLY A 219 -11.64 15.00 -1.95
C GLY A 219 -10.89 16.04 -2.79
N LEU A 220 -9.63 16.27 -2.47
CA LEU A 220 -8.79 17.35 -3.02
C LEU A 220 -7.88 16.89 -4.16
N GLY A 221 -7.72 15.58 -4.37
CA GLY A 221 -6.85 15.01 -5.40
C GLY A 221 -5.37 15.40 -5.20
N PHE A 222 -4.90 15.36 -3.97
CA PHE A 222 -3.57 15.85 -3.61
C PHE A 222 -2.63 14.73 -3.13
N GLY A 223 -3.15 13.69 -2.45
CA GLY A 223 -2.33 12.69 -1.79
C GLY A 223 -1.37 11.93 -2.71
N LEU A 224 -1.87 11.29 -3.76
CA LEU A 224 -1.02 10.56 -4.72
C LEU A 224 -0.12 11.49 -5.53
N PHE A 225 -0.59 12.71 -5.86
CA PHE A 225 0.24 13.72 -6.52
C PHE A 225 1.48 14.05 -5.68
N ALA A 226 1.31 14.53 -4.45
CA ALA A 226 2.44 14.95 -3.63
C ALA A 226 3.34 13.76 -3.24
N THR A 227 2.77 12.57 -3.02
CA THR A 227 3.54 11.34 -2.80
C THR A 227 4.42 11.03 -4.02
N SER A 228 3.89 11.12 -5.23
CA SER A 228 4.67 10.90 -6.46
C SER A 228 5.80 11.92 -6.62
N GLN A 229 5.52 13.21 -6.36
CA GLN A 229 6.55 14.25 -6.42
C GLN A 229 7.66 14.03 -5.40
N PHE A 230 7.30 13.64 -4.16
CA PHE A 230 8.29 13.31 -3.15
C PHE A 230 9.19 12.14 -3.59
N ILE A 231 8.59 11.04 -4.04
CA ILE A 231 9.34 9.84 -4.45
C ILE A 231 10.29 10.13 -5.61
N LEU A 232 9.84 10.90 -6.62
CA LEU A 232 10.66 11.28 -7.77
C LEU A 232 11.90 12.12 -7.35
N LYS A 233 11.80 12.91 -6.27
CA LYS A 233 12.91 13.71 -5.72
C LYS A 233 13.79 12.92 -4.73
N ASN A 234 13.21 11.94 -4.04
CA ASN A 234 13.88 11.11 -3.06
C ASN A 234 14.73 9.97 -3.70
N ASP A 235 14.73 9.85 -5.04
CA ASP A 235 15.29 8.68 -5.76
C ASP A 235 14.73 7.35 -5.22
N GLY A 236 13.49 7.40 -4.74
CA GLY A 236 12.72 6.27 -4.28
C GLY A 236 12.02 5.52 -5.41
N ASP A 237 11.15 4.58 -5.04
CA ASP A 237 10.26 3.92 -5.99
C ASP A 237 8.80 4.04 -5.55
N LEU A 238 7.91 4.26 -6.50
CA LEU A 238 6.46 4.22 -6.31
C LEU A 238 5.87 3.25 -7.34
N LEU A 239 5.18 2.23 -6.86
CA LEU A 239 4.33 1.38 -7.68
C LEU A 239 2.87 1.66 -7.33
N ILE A 240 2.08 2.03 -8.33
CA ILE A 240 0.62 2.06 -8.23
C ILE A 240 0.08 1.02 -9.20
N TYR A 241 -0.64 0.02 -8.69
CA TYR A 241 -1.20 -1.05 -9.50
C TYR A 241 -2.72 -1.08 -9.35
N SER A 242 -3.47 -1.09 -10.44
CA SER A 242 -4.93 -1.17 -10.40
C SER A 242 -5.49 -1.71 -11.73
N GLY A 243 -6.36 -2.71 -11.67
CA GLY A 243 -6.85 -3.36 -12.89
C GLY A 243 -5.76 -4.10 -13.65
N ASN A 244 -5.67 -3.88 -14.96
CA ASN A 244 -4.67 -4.50 -15.83
C ASN A 244 -3.46 -3.60 -16.11
N HIS A 245 -3.30 -2.52 -15.34
CA HIS A 245 -2.21 -1.57 -15.55
C HIS A 245 -1.51 -1.22 -14.24
N TYR A 246 -0.26 -0.78 -14.36
CA TYR A 246 0.49 -0.24 -13.25
C TYR A 246 1.36 0.94 -13.69
N LEU A 247 1.52 1.90 -12.76
CA LEU A 247 2.45 3.00 -12.85
C LEU A 247 3.68 2.65 -12.00
N LEU A 248 4.86 2.77 -12.59
CA LEU A 248 6.13 2.64 -11.90
C LEU A 248 6.89 3.95 -11.99
N ALA A 249 7.11 4.62 -10.86
CA ALA A 249 7.97 5.78 -10.77
C ALA A 249 9.28 5.38 -10.09
N THR A 250 10.40 5.64 -10.77
CA THR A 250 11.75 5.34 -10.31
C THR A 250 12.76 6.23 -11.04
N HIS A 251 13.92 6.51 -10.41
CA HIS A 251 14.99 7.33 -11.02
C HIS A 251 14.50 8.68 -11.60
N GLY A 252 13.59 9.34 -10.90
CA GLY A 252 13.09 10.67 -11.29
C GLY A 252 12.09 10.70 -12.44
N ASN A 253 11.66 9.55 -12.98
CA ASN A 253 10.66 9.41 -14.05
C ASN A 253 9.59 8.42 -13.67
N TYR A 254 8.46 8.43 -14.39
CA TYR A 254 7.46 7.37 -14.28
C TYR A 254 7.03 6.86 -15.65
N GLU A 255 6.60 5.61 -15.66
CA GLU A 255 6.06 4.93 -16.83
C GLU A 255 4.80 4.14 -16.45
N ILE A 256 3.88 4.01 -17.39
CA ILE A 256 2.66 3.21 -17.24
C ILE A 256 2.78 1.98 -18.14
N HIS A 257 2.49 0.83 -17.58
CA HIS A 257 2.63 -0.46 -18.23
C HIS A 257 1.34 -1.26 -18.12
N GLU A 258 1.09 -2.11 -19.09
CA GLU A 258 0.09 -3.17 -19.01
C GLU A 258 0.66 -4.33 -18.16
N GLY A 259 -0.22 -4.99 -17.41
CA GLY A 259 0.12 -6.11 -16.54
C GLY A 259 -1.04 -7.07 -16.34
N ASP A 260 -0.84 -8.06 -15.46
CA ASP A 260 -1.91 -9.00 -15.12
C ASP A 260 -2.93 -8.33 -14.18
N PHE A 261 -4.17 -8.82 -14.19
CA PHE A 261 -5.24 -8.21 -13.41
C PHE A 261 -4.99 -8.26 -11.90
N TYR A 262 -5.07 -7.11 -11.26
CA TYR A 262 -5.12 -6.94 -9.80
C TYR A 262 -6.47 -6.36 -9.39
N LYS A 263 -7.15 -7.01 -8.47
CA LYS A 263 -8.43 -6.54 -7.94
C LYS A 263 -8.19 -5.44 -6.90
N GLY A 264 -8.67 -4.22 -7.17
CA GLY A 264 -8.53 -3.07 -6.29
C GLY A 264 -7.33 -2.18 -6.62
N THR A 265 -6.69 -1.63 -5.59
CA THR A 265 -5.54 -0.74 -5.72
C THR A 265 -4.41 -1.19 -4.80
N LEU A 266 -3.19 -1.18 -5.32
CA LEU A 266 -1.95 -1.39 -4.58
C LEU A 266 -1.06 -0.15 -4.74
N VAL A 267 -0.67 0.46 -3.65
CA VAL A 267 0.33 1.54 -3.59
C VAL A 267 1.50 1.04 -2.77
N SER A 268 2.67 0.93 -3.39
CA SER A 268 3.90 0.49 -2.72
C SER A 268 5.00 1.53 -2.92
N LEU A 269 5.61 1.94 -1.82
CA LEU A 269 6.62 2.98 -1.73
C LEU A 269 7.94 2.40 -1.20
N ARG A 270 9.05 2.80 -1.83
CA ARG A 270 10.39 2.72 -1.25
C ARG A 270 10.93 4.13 -1.09
N ILE A 271 11.25 4.50 0.13
CA ILE A 271 11.76 5.82 0.51
C ILE A 271 13.23 5.65 0.94
N ASN A 272 14.14 6.41 0.34
CA ASN A 272 15.54 6.46 0.75
C ASN A 272 15.68 7.40 1.95
N THR A 273 16.27 6.92 3.03
CA THR A 273 16.43 7.69 4.27
C THR A 273 17.67 8.58 4.28
N ASP A 274 18.55 8.43 3.31
CA ASP A 274 19.78 9.20 3.11
C ASP A 274 19.70 10.23 1.97
N VAL A 275 18.57 10.29 1.26
CA VAL A 275 18.32 11.27 0.19
C VAL A 275 17.33 12.33 0.69
N PRO A 276 17.82 13.51 1.14
CA PRO A 276 16.94 14.56 1.62
C PRO A 276 16.13 15.18 0.47
N VAL A 277 14.90 15.58 0.77
CA VAL A 277 14.02 16.28 -0.15
C VAL A 277 13.60 17.61 0.50
N ASP A 278 13.63 18.69 -0.25
CA ASP A 278 13.10 19.97 0.20
C ASP A 278 11.60 20.06 -0.12
N TYR A 279 10.82 20.59 0.81
CA TYR A 279 9.39 20.82 0.61
C TYR A 279 9.09 21.63 -0.66
N LYS A 280 9.92 22.64 -0.99
CA LYS A 280 9.79 23.47 -2.18
C LYS A 280 9.96 22.71 -3.50
N ASP A 281 10.65 21.57 -3.45
CA ASP A 281 10.82 20.69 -4.60
C ASP A 281 9.56 19.89 -4.91
N ILE A 282 8.72 19.66 -3.90
CA ILE A 282 7.43 18.97 -4.01
C ILE A 282 6.33 19.99 -4.31
N MET A 283 6.38 21.15 -3.62
CA MET A 283 5.36 22.19 -3.66
C MET A 283 5.96 23.53 -4.11
N PRO A 284 5.95 23.86 -5.42
CA PRO A 284 6.45 25.13 -5.91
C PRO A 284 5.77 26.33 -5.27
N ALA A 285 6.54 27.40 -5.04
CA ALA A 285 6.16 28.63 -4.37
C ALA A 285 4.98 29.35 -5.07
N HIS A 286 3.79 29.11 -4.76
CA HIS A 286 2.51 29.76 -5.10
C HIS A 286 1.33 28.80 -4.90
N HIS A 287 1.55 27.69 -4.20
CA HIS A 287 0.49 26.75 -3.91
C HIS A 287 0.18 26.80 -2.41
N THR A 288 -0.96 27.31 -2.07
CA THR A 288 -1.57 27.07 -0.75
C THR A 288 -1.90 25.59 -0.65
N LEU A 289 -1.48 24.98 0.44
CA LEU A 289 -1.99 23.66 0.82
C LEU A 289 -3.52 23.78 0.97
N PRO A 290 -4.24 22.67 0.78
CA PRO A 290 -5.68 22.66 1.02
C PRO A 290 -6.01 23.18 2.43
N ASP A 291 -7.16 23.84 2.61
CA ASP A 291 -7.61 24.33 3.93
C ASP A 291 -7.65 23.22 4.99
N ASP A 292 -7.96 21.99 4.56
CA ASP A 292 -7.94 20.80 5.43
C ASP A 292 -6.53 20.43 5.91
N TYR A 293 -5.47 20.86 5.23
CA TYR A 293 -4.10 20.63 5.65
C TYR A 293 -3.76 21.42 6.91
N ASP A 294 -4.17 22.67 7.01
CA ASP A 294 -3.94 23.50 8.20
C ASP A 294 -4.66 22.88 9.41
N PHE A 295 -5.93 22.46 9.24
CA PHE A 295 -6.66 21.73 10.30
C PHE A 295 -5.96 20.43 10.71
N PHE A 296 -5.44 19.69 9.74
CA PHE A 296 -4.71 18.45 9.98
C PHE A 296 -3.39 18.73 10.74
N ILE A 297 -2.64 19.75 10.35
CA ILE A 297 -1.40 20.16 11.02
C ILE A 297 -1.68 20.57 12.48
N ASP A 298 -2.70 21.40 12.71
CA ASP A 298 -3.10 21.81 14.05
C ASP A 298 -3.48 20.61 14.93
N LYS A 299 -4.19 19.63 14.35
CA LYS A 299 -4.63 18.43 15.06
C LYS A 299 -3.48 17.51 15.46
N TYR A 300 -2.47 17.31 14.59
CA TYR A 300 -1.42 16.30 14.80
C TYR A 300 -0.07 16.89 15.19
N PHE A 301 0.18 18.16 14.90
CA PHE A 301 1.46 18.83 15.09
C PHE A 301 1.36 20.18 15.81
N GLY A 302 0.17 20.56 16.30
CA GLY A 302 -0.04 21.77 17.11
C GLY A 302 0.81 21.78 18.37
N GLU A 303 1.09 22.97 18.92
CA GLU A 303 2.01 23.17 20.07
C GLU A 303 1.61 22.37 21.32
N ASP A 304 0.35 21.94 21.43
CA ASP A 304 -0.17 21.17 22.57
C ASP A 304 -0.01 19.65 22.43
N ASN A 305 0.51 19.14 21.31
CA ASN A 305 0.74 17.71 21.12
C ASN A 305 2.18 17.33 21.49
N GLU A 306 2.34 16.64 22.63
CA GLU A 306 3.63 16.11 23.16
C GLU A 306 4.27 15.01 22.27
N LEU A 307 3.98 14.96 20.95
CA LEU A 307 4.58 13.99 20.02
C LEU A 307 6.01 14.34 19.57
N TRP A 308 6.56 15.45 20.07
CA TRP A 308 7.91 15.95 19.73
C TRP A 308 8.85 15.99 20.92
#